data_a7ae6b6466121efacdc225b34ad0b640
#
_entry.id   a7ae6b6466121efacdc225b34ad0b640
#
_cell.length_a   1.000
_cell.length_b   1.000
_cell.length_c   1.000
_cell.angle_alpha   90.00
_cell.angle_beta   90.00
_cell.angle_gamma   90.00
#
_symmetry.space_group_name_H-M   'P 1'
#
loop_
_entity.id
_entity.type
_entity.pdbx_description
1 polymer ?
#
loop_
_entity_poly.entity_id
_entity_poly.type
_entity_poly.pdbx_seq_one_letter_code
_entity_poly.pdbx_strand_id
1 'polypeptide(L)'
;DGQQKLEEKNIFDKINGKIDLKSELIEKIIKNQFSNSNGNIVLDFSYIEENETFKIEGIGELDNFYAESEFLGENLDFRDGRVRFIVSPFNEMYSGFVDIKTKNFILEIDSIFDDSKILKAKIPKFVSPKQDFNLVYENDGNTNIKISGNKLKLSKIKFEEDSFFSDLPNLGLDLEVDQLFISDSKFISPKINFLKDSDEFESLFVELKGDKDYHKIRIDEEQNNKIFFLESNYAPGFFKLFDIDLKINTGSLKIKGEKETNSSEYKGLIAGKDFVFLDAPFLADFISLFSLKGLAQKLKDGGIIFEDLNAKYEFSNGKLRIIDSLIKGSELGIQFDSVVGLEDDYFLTTGSIIPAYTINTLLTKFPIVGEIITAGSPEDGLIGAKFKVEKNDGEYEISYNPISVFVPNLIKNFLGD
;
A
#
# COMPACT_ATOMS: atom_id res chain seq x y z
N ASP A 1 -29.69 68.13 -36.89
CA ASP A 1 -28.89 66.91 -37.07
C ASP A 1 -27.87 66.85 -35.94
N GLY A 2 -28.30 66.32 -34.86
CA GLY A 2 -27.45 66.09 -33.70
C GLY A 2 -27.24 64.57 -33.53
N GLN A 3 -26.12 64.07 -34.01
CA GLN A 3 -25.63 62.72 -33.63
C GLN A 3 -25.08 62.84 -32.22
N GLN A 4 -25.84 62.35 -31.22
CA GLN A 4 -25.31 61.99 -29.91
C GLN A 4 -24.47 60.77 -30.11
N LYS A 5 -23.14 60.88 -30.02
CA LYS A 5 -22.24 59.73 -29.72
C LYS A 5 -22.61 59.22 -28.34
N LEU A 6 -23.22 58.11 -28.30
CA LEU A 6 -23.23 57.23 -27.07
C LEU A 6 -21.77 56.90 -26.80
N GLU A 7 -21.15 57.52 -25.84
CA GLU A 7 -19.95 57.03 -25.21
C GLU A 7 -20.36 55.72 -24.52
N GLU A 8 -19.86 54.58 -24.99
CA GLU A 8 -19.90 53.33 -24.27
C GLU A 8 -19.18 53.56 -22.94
N LYS A 9 -19.96 53.72 -21.89
CA LYS A 9 -19.48 53.70 -20.52
C LYS A 9 -19.04 52.29 -20.27
N ASN A 10 -17.74 52.03 -20.19
CA ASN A 10 -17.22 50.80 -19.59
C ASN A 10 -17.75 50.71 -18.15
N ILE A 11 -18.80 49.98 -17.96
CA ILE A 11 -19.36 49.72 -16.64
C ILE A 11 -18.46 48.67 -16.01
N PHE A 12 -17.52 49.07 -15.19
CA PHE A 12 -16.77 48.19 -14.29
C PHE A 12 -17.72 47.86 -13.14
N ASP A 13 -18.36 46.74 -13.20
CA ASP A 13 -19.14 46.27 -12.06
C ASP A 13 -18.18 45.58 -11.08
N LYS A 14 -17.92 46.24 -9.97
CA LYS A 14 -17.16 45.69 -8.85
C LYS A 14 -18.12 45.44 -7.68
N ILE A 15 -18.20 44.17 -7.27
CA ILE A 15 -18.95 43.77 -6.08
C ILE A 15 -17.94 43.31 -5.03
N ASN A 16 -18.04 43.87 -3.82
CA ASN A 16 -17.25 43.41 -2.68
C ASN A 16 -18.18 42.67 -1.72
N GLY A 17 -17.68 41.62 -1.12
CA GLY A 17 -18.41 40.82 -0.15
C GLY A 17 -17.50 40.23 0.91
N LYS A 18 -18.14 39.70 1.93
CA LYS A 18 -17.47 38.96 3.01
C LYS A 18 -18.17 37.64 3.20
N ILE A 19 -17.39 36.59 3.29
CA ILE A 19 -17.86 35.22 3.53
C ILE A 19 -17.18 34.69 4.80
N ASP A 20 -17.97 34.13 5.69
CA ASP A 20 -17.50 33.38 6.87
C ASP A 20 -17.76 31.89 6.62
N LEU A 21 -16.69 31.16 6.31
CA LEU A 21 -16.72 29.73 6.05
C LEU A 21 -16.37 28.96 7.34
N LYS A 22 -17.34 28.33 7.92
CA LYS A 22 -17.13 27.41 9.05
C LYS A 22 -16.53 26.08 8.58
N SER A 23 -15.78 25.44 9.45
CA SER A 23 -15.12 24.14 9.19
C SER A 23 -16.07 23.08 8.63
N GLU A 24 -17.29 22.98 9.16
CA GLU A 24 -18.32 22.03 8.68
C GLU A 24 -18.68 22.20 7.17
N LEU A 25 -18.63 23.44 6.67
CA LEU A 25 -18.87 23.70 5.25
C LEU A 25 -17.64 23.32 4.41
N ILE A 26 -16.46 23.56 4.95
CA ILE A 26 -15.20 23.22 4.28
C ILE A 26 -15.07 21.69 4.15
N GLU A 27 -15.39 20.93 5.19
CA GLU A 27 -15.42 19.46 5.15
C GLU A 27 -16.38 18.93 4.07
N LYS A 28 -17.53 19.59 3.87
CA LYS A 28 -18.47 19.21 2.79
C LYS A 28 -17.93 19.49 1.38
N ILE A 29 -17.11 20.52 1.25
CA ILE A 29 -16.49 20.91 -0.05
C ILE A 29 -15.33 19.97 -0.38
N ILE A 30 -14.54 19.60 0.63
CA ILE A 30 -13.31 18.79 0.47
C ILE A 30 -13.59 17.35 0.99
N LYS A 31 -14.68 16.76 0.52
CA LYS A 31 -15.08 15.40 0.92
C LYS A 31 -13.90 14.43 0.86
N ASN A 32 -13.74 13.64 1.94
CA ASN A 32 -12.80 12.53 2.10
C ASN A 32 -11.29 12.89 2.10
N GLN A 33 -10.92 14.17 2.02
CA GLN A 33 -9.51 14.57 2.04
C GLN A 33 -9.04 15.02 3.43
N PHE A 34 -9.96 15.54 4.22
CA PHE A 34 -9.69 16.04 5.56
C PHE A 34 -10.80 15.59 6.52
N SER A 35 -10.39 15.20 7.71
CA SER A 35 -11.25 14.89 8.84
C SER A 35 -10.94 15.84 9.99
N ASN A 36 -11.83 15.87 10.99
CA ASN A 36 -11.62 16.62 12.24
C ASN A 36 -11.20 18.08 12.03
N SER A 37 -11.81 18.78 11.06
CA SER A 37 -11.53 20.21 10.87
C SER A 37 -12.24 21.06 11.94
N ASN A 38 -11.60 22.14 12.34
CA ASN A 38 -12.17 23.13 13.25
C ASN A 38 -11.66 24.53 12.92
N GLY A 39 -12.39 25.55 13.33
CA GLY A 39 -12.06 26.96 13.08
C GLY A 39 -12.88 27.56 11.95
N ASN A 40 -12.55 28.79 11.60
CA ASN A 40 -13.26 29.57 10.58
C ASN A 40 -12.27 30.15 9.56
N ILE A 41 -12.76 30.34 8.33
CA ILE A 41 -12.08 31.12 7.31
C ILE A 41 -12.95 32.34 7.01
N VAL A 42 -12.43 33.51 7.29
CA VAL A 42 -13.12 34.76 6.99
C VAL A 42 -12.48 35.36 5.75
N LEU A 43 -13.25 35.43 4.66
CA LEU A 43 -12.80 35.89 3.36
C LEU A 43 -13.44 37.24 3.01
N ASP A 44 -12.63 38.23 2.73
CA ASP A 44 -13.04 39.45 2.01
C ASP A 44 -12.75 39.26 0.53
N PHE A 45 -13.75 39.38 -0.34
CA PHE A 45 -13.59 39.14 -1.77
C PHE A 45 -14.11 40.28 -2.62
N SER A 46 -13.59 40.37 -3.83
CA SER A 46 -14.05 41.27 -4.89
C SER A 46 -14.38 40.45 -6.13
N TYR A 47 -15.57 40.67 -6.68
CA TYR A 47 -15.92 40.28 -8.04
C TYR A 47 -15.70 41.51 -8.95
N ILE A 48 -14.97 41.33 -10.02
CA ILE A 48 -14.64 42.38 -10.97
C ILE A 48 -15.00 41.87 -12.36
N GLU A 49 -15.87 42.57 -13.07
CA GLU A 49 -16.21 42.28 -14.47
C GLU A 49 -15.59 43.33 -15.39
N GLU A 50 -14.86 42.86 -16.40
CA GLU A 50 -14.19 43.71 -17.38
C GLU A 50 -14.16 43.02 -18.74
N ASN A 51 -14.63 43.69 -19.81
CA ASN A 51 -14.54 43.18 -21.18
C ASN A 51 -15.06 41.75 -21.39
N GLU A 52 -16.27 41.44 -20.93
CA GLU A 52 -16.91 40.12 -21.02
C GLU A 52 -16.18 39.01 -20.26
N THR A 53 -15.25 39.37 -19.40
CA THR A 53 -14.56 38.43 -18.52
C THR A 53 -14.79 38.84 -17.07
N PHE A 54 -14.55 37.91 -16.14
CA PHE A 54 -14.63 38.22 -14.72
C PHE A 54 -13.39 37.77 -13.96
N LYS A 55 -13.17 38.36 -12.82
CA LYS A 55 -12.16 37.93 -11.85
C LYS A 55 -12.77 37.98 -10.46
N ILE A 56 -12.61 36.89 -9.74
CA ILE A 56 -12.91 36.82 -8.30
C ILE A 56 -11.57 36.75 -7.59
N GLU A 57 -11.30 37.66 -6.69
CA GLU A 57 -10.12 37.62 -5.86
C GLU A 57 -10.48 37.90 -4.41
N GLY A 58 -9.76 37.28 -3.48
CA GLY A 58 -10.01 37.48 -2.06
C GLY A 58 -8.78 37.22 -1.22
N ILE A 59 -8.86 37.81 -0.03
CA ILE A 59 -7.89 37.63 1.02
C ILE A 59 -8.66 37.26 2.28
N GLY A 60 -8.15 36.32 3.07
CA GLY A 60 -8.81 35.93 4.31
C GLY A 60 -7.82 35.63 5.42
N GLU A 61 -8.38 35.60 6.60
CA GLU A 61 -7.70 35.15 7.82
C GLU A 61 -8.23 33.77 8.22
N LEU A 62 -7.34 32.91 8.65
CA LEU A 62 -7.61 31.57 9.13
C LEU A 62 -7.65 31.62 10.65
N ASP A 63 -8.87 31.77 11.21
CA ASP A 63 -9.08 31.87 12.66
C ASP A 63 -9.17 30.49 13.29
N ASN A 64 -8.11 30.11 14.03
CA ASN A 64 -8.02 28.83 14.70
C ASN A 64 -8.29 27.61 13.80
N PHE A 65 -8.04 27.75 12.49
CA PHE A 65 -8.33 26.71 11.54
C PHE A 65 -7.25 25.62 11.56
N TYR A 66 -7.68 24.38 11.72
CA TYR A 66 -6.87 23.18 11.54
C TYR A 66 -7.70 22.08 10.90
N ALA A 67 -7.02 21.15 10.25
CA ALA A 67 -7.63 19.98 9.63
C ALA A 67 -6.68 18.79 9.69
N GLU A 68 -7.21 17.59 9.80
CA GLU A 68 -6.43 16.36 9.75
C GLU A 68 -6.46 15.78 8.33
N SER A 69 -5.30 15.48 7.79
CA SER A 69 -5.17 14.77 6.51
C SER A 69 -4.79 13.32 6.79
N GLU A 70 -5.69 12.40 6.53
CA GLU A 70 -5.42 10.96 6.65
C GLU A 70 -4.31 10.53 5.70
N PHE A 71 -4.30 11.03 4.47
CA PHE A 71 -3.29 10.70 3.47
C PHE A 71 -1.88 11.13 3.89
N LEU A 72 -1.73 12.36 4.39
CA LEU A 72 -0.43 12.87 4.86
C LEU A 72 -0.10 12.40 6.28
N GLY A 73 -1.06 11.81 7.00
CA GLY A 73 -0.88 11.36 8.38
C GLY A 73 -0.47 12.46 9.34
N GLU A 74 -0.99 13.68 9.14
CA GLU A 74 -0.69 14.82 9.98
C GLU A 74 -1.85 15.80 10.12
N ASN A 75 -1.83 16.52 11.26
CA ASN A 75 -2.70 17.66 11.47
C ASN A 75 -2.09 18.89 10.81
N LEU A 76 -2.80 19.45 9.84
CA LEU A 76 -2.43 20.68 9.17
C LEU A 76 -2.90 21.86 10.02
N ASP A 77 -1.95 22.58 10.60
CA ASP A 77 -2.19 23.71 11.49
C ASP A 77 -2.10 25.03 10.71
N PHE A 78 -3.24 25.60 10.40
CA PHE A 78 -3.37 26.86 9.67
C PHE A 78 -3.64 28.06 10.58
N ARG A 79 -3.53 27.90 11.90
CA ARG A 79 -3.82 28.97 12.85
C ARG A 79 -2.96 30.20 12.59
N ASP A 80 -3.55 31.38 12.77
CA ASP A 80 -2.93 32.68 12.51
C ASP A 80 -2.41 32.83 11.06
N GLY A 81 -3.00 32.10 10.13
CA GLY A 81 -2.64 32.10 8.73
C GLY A 81 -3.44 33.10 7.90
N ARG A 82 -2.92 33.32 6.70
CA ARG A 82 -3.59 34.09 5.65
C ARG A 82 -3.81 33.23 4.44
N VAL A 83 -4.96 33.37 3.82
CA VAL A 83 -5.30 32.79 2.54
C VAL A 83 -5.52 33.90 1.51
N ARG A 84 -5.00 33.71 0.32
CA ARG A 84 -5.29 34.52 -0.85
C ARG A 84 -5.79 33.58 -1.94
N PHE A 85 -6.82 33.98 -2.65
CA PHE A 85 -7.29 33.22 -3.80
C PHE A 85 -7.62 34.14 -4.96
N ILE A 86 -7.54 33.60 -6.18
CA ILE A 86 -7.92 34.24 -7.42
C ILE A 86 -8.59 33.19 -8.29
N VAL A 87 -9.73 33.54 -8.89
CA VAL A 87 -10.41 32.73 -9.90
C VAL A 87 -10.74 33.62 -11.09
N SER A 88 -10.45 33.14 -12.28
CA SER A 88 -10.77 33.86 -13.53
C SER A 88 -11.07 32.86 -14.66
N PRO A 89 -11.86 33.25 -15.66
CA PRO A 89 -12.07 32.44 -16.86
C PRO A 89 -10.76 32.16 -17.59
N PHE A 90 -10.67 30.99 -18.17
CA PHE A 90 -9.54 30.52 -18.97
C PHE A 90 -10.07 29.65 -20.11
N ASN A 91 -10.24 30.22 -21.30
CA ASN A 91 -10.97 29.60 -22.40
C ASN A 91 -12.40 29.24 -21.96
N GLU A 92 -12.83 27.99 -22.14
CA GLU A 92 -14.14 27.49 -21.68
C GLU A 92 -14.09 26.91 -20.25
N MET A 93 -13.03 27.20 -19.49
CA MET A 93 -12.74 26.70 -18.15
C MET A 93 -12.45 27.87 -17.19
N TYR A 94 -11.93 27.54 -16.02
CA TYR A 94 -11.48 28.48 -15.00
C TYR A 94 -10.04 28.23 -14.62
N SER A 95 -9.29 29.30 -14.38
CA SER A 95 -8.00 29.22 -13.67
C SER A 95 -8.21 29.61 -12.21
N GLY A 96 -7.58 28.90 -11.31
CA GLY A 96 -7.60 29.15 -9.88
C GLY A 96 -6.19 29.25 -9.31
N PHE A 97 -6.00 30.20 -8.42
CA PHE A 97 -4.80 30.33 -7.61
C PHE A 97 -5.18 30.40 -6.14
N VAL A 98 -4.48 29.64 -5.29
CA VAL A 98 -4.62 29.69 -3.83
C VAL A 98 -3.23 29.76 -3.20
N ASP A 99 -3.06 30.67 -2.27
CA ASP A 99 -1.85 30.84 -1.47
C ASP A 99 -2.22 30.88 0.01
N ILE A 100 -1.73 29.93 0.78
CA ILE A 100 -1.95 29.85 2.23
C ILE A 100 -0.58 29.92 2.92
N LYS A 101 -0.44 30.85 3.84
CA LYS A 101 0.79 31.07 4.61
C LYS A 101 0.49 31.19 6.09
N THR A 102 1.15 30.36 6.88
CA THR A 102 1.22 30.47 8.33
C THR A 102 2.68 30.50 8.78
N LYS A 103 2.93 30.50 10.08
CA LYS A 103 4.30 30.40 10.61
C LYS A 103 5.00 29.10 10.19
N ASN A 104 4.27 28.00 10.12
CA ASN A 104 4.81 26.65 9.93
C ASN A 104 4.30 25.95 8.66
N PHE A 105 3.47 26.62 7.89
CA PHE A 105 2.81 26.03 6.72
C PHE A 105 2.82 26.98 5.54
N ILE A 106 3.15 26.45 4.37
CA ILE A 106 3.07 27.15 3.09
C ILE A 106 2.42 26.19 2.09
N LEU A 107 1.37 26.65 1.45
CA LEU A 107 0.71 25.95 0.35
C LEU A 107 0.39 26.95 -0.77
N GLU A 108 0.95 26.70 -1.94
CA GLU A 108 0.63 27.44 -3.16
C GLU A 108 0.01 26.44 -4.15
N ILE A 109 -1.13 26.80 -4.75
CA ILE A 109 -1.82 25.96 -5.74
C ILE A 109 -2.16 26.83 -6.94
N ASP A 110 -1.74 26.42 -8.13
CA ASP A 110 -2.25 26.87 -9.41
C ASP A 110 -3.11 25.75 -10.00
N SER A 111 -4.30 26.06 -10.50
CA SER A 111 -5.20 25.05 -11.04
C SER A 111 -5.94 25.52 -12.29
N ILE A 112 -6.33 24.55 -13.11
CA ILE A 112 -7.30 24.69 -14.21
C ILE A 112 -8.40 23.68 -13.95
N PHE A 113 -9.64 24.13 -13.95
CA PHE A 113 -10.79 23.31 -13.63
C PHE A 113 -12.03 23.72 -14.44
N ASP A 114 -12.96 22.82 -14.58
CA ASP A 114 -14.31 23.09 -15.10
C ASP A 114 -15.35 23.01 -13.95
N ASP A 115 -16.62 23.02 -14.27
CA ASP A 115 -17.71 22.98 -13.28
C ASP A 115 -17.78 21.65 -12.50
N SER A 116 -17.05 20.62 -12.91
CA SER A 116 -17.15 19.27 -12.39
C SER A 116 -15.85 18.73 -11.77
N LYS A 117 -14.68 19.13 -12.31
CA LYS A 117 -13.40 18.52 -11.93
C LYS A 117 -12.19 19.44 -12.13
N ILE A 118 -11.14 19.13 -11.43
CA ILE A 118 -9.81 19.70 -11.66
C ILE A 118 -9.17 18.96 -12.83
N LEU A 119 -8.72 19.72 -13.84
CA LEU A 119 -8.03 19.18 -15.02
C LEU A 119 -6.52 19.25 -14.86
N LYS A 120 -6.03 20.34 -14.29
CA LYS A 120 -4.61 20.52 -13.97
C LYS A 120 -4.47 21.17 -12.61
N ALA A 121 -3.51 20.74 -11.83
CA ALA A 121 -3.09 21.43 -10.63
C ALA A 121 -1.57 21.37 -10.49
N LYS A 122 -1.00 22.49 -10.09
CA LYS A 122 0.41 22.57 -9.73
C LYS A 122 0.50 23.12 -8.32
N ILE A 123 1.16 22.39 -7.45
CA ILE A 123 1.53 22.82 -6.11
C ILE A 123 3.04 23.08 -6.15
N PRO A 124 3.48 24.30 -6.49
CA PRO A 124 4.90 24.62 -6.59
C PRO A 124 5.59 24.55 -5.24
N LYS A 125 4.81 24.63 -4.17
CA LYS A 125 5.34 24.56 -2.81
C LYS A 125 4.29 24.12 -1.81
N PHE A 126 4.59 23.02 -1.15
CA PHE A 126 3.90 22.53 0.03
C PHE A 126 4.92 22.33 1.14
N VAL A 127 4.86 23.12 2.20
CA VAL A 127 5.77 23.00 3.36
C VAL A 127 4.96 22.94 4.64
N SER A 128 5.24 21.94 5.44
CA SER A 128 4.75 21.79 6.82
C SER A 128 5.91 21.26 7.71
N PRO A 129 5.75 21.12 9.01
CA PRO A 129 6.78 20.50 9.84
C PRO A 129 7.22 19.10 9.38
N LYS A 130 6.34 18.37 8.69
CA LYS A 130 6.59 16.99 8.25
C LYS A 130 6.73 16.85 6.73
N GLN A 131 6.40 17.86 5.94
CA GLN A 131 6.36 17.83 4.49
C GLN A 131 7.21 18.96 3.87
N ASP A 132 7.83 18.68 2.74
CA ASP A 132 8.50 19.68 1.90
C ASP A 132 8.59 19.13 0.47
N PHE A 133 7.54 19.37 -0.32
CA PHE A 133 7.42 18.85 -1.68
C PHE A 133 6.70 19.82 -2.61
N ASN A 134 6.77 19.55 -3.90
CA ASN A 134 5.93 20.08 -4.95
C ASN A 134 5.17 18.95 -5.65
N LEU A 135 4.04 19.28 -6.28
CA LEU A 135 3.19 18.34 -6.98
C LEU A 135 2.68 18.94 -8.29
N VAL A 136 2.64 18.10 -9.31
CA VAL A 136 1.94 18.40 -10.58
C VAL A 136 0.91 17.31 -10.80
N TYR A 137 -0.31 17.72 -11.06
CA TYR A 137 -1.45 16.87 -11.37
C TYR A 137 -2.00 17.27 -12.73
N GLU A 138 -2.21 16.32 -13.62
CA GLU A 138 -2.84 16.50 -14.92
C GLU A 138 -3.86 15.39 -15.17
N ASN A 139 -5.04 15.75 -15.65
CA ASN A 139 -6.11 14.82 -16.01
C ASN A 139 -6.71 15.23 -17.36
N ASP A 140 -6.24 14.61 -18.42
CA ASP A 140 -6.68 14.77 -19.80
C ASP A 140 -7.41 13.53 -20.35
N GLY A 141 -7.96 12.72 -19.44
CA GLY A 141 -8.50 11.39 -19.68
C GLY A 141 -7.70 10.32 -18.94
N ASN A 142 -6.40 10.56 -18.76
CA ASN A 142 -5.54 9.80 -17.87
C ASN A 142 -5.05 10.73 -16.76
N THR A 143 -5.07 10.26 -15.53
CA THR A 143 -4.55 11.01 -14.39
C THR A 143 -3.05 10.81 -14.27
N ASN A 144 -2.27 11.87 -14.27
CA ASN A 144 -0.83 11.84 -14.06
C ASN A 144 -0.47 12.70 -12.84
N ILE A 145 0.27 12.12 -11.91
CA ILE A 145 0.74 12.79 -10.70
C ILE A 145 2.26 12.70 -10.65
N LYS A 146 2.91 13.85 -10.55
CA LYS A 146 4.34 13.93 -10.28
C LYS A 146 4.58 14.65 -8.96
N ILE A 147 5.32 14.01 -8.05
CA ILE A 147 5.69 14.55 -6.74
C ILE A 147 7.22 14.63 -6.69
N SER A 148 7.75 15.79 -6.31
CA SER A 148 9.19 15.96 -6.12
C SER A 148 9.48 16.90 -4.96
N GLY A 149 10.67 16.79 -4.36
CA GLY A 149 11.06 17.67 -3.25
C GLY A 149 11.99 17.02 -2.23
N ASN A 150 12.09 17.64 -1.07
CA ASN A 150 13.03 17.18 -0.04
C ASN A 150 12.39 16.09 0.84
N LYS A 151 11.09 16.20 1.14
CA LYS A 151 10.47 15.36 2.15
C LYS A 151 8.99 15.12 1.90
N LEU A 152 8.61 13.86 1.85
CA LEU A 152 7.22 13.42 1.81
C LEU A 152 6.97 12.45 2.96
N LYS A 153 5.92 12.67 3.73
CA LYS A 153 5.44 11.74 4.75
C LYS A 153 4.03 11.29 4.39
N LEU A 154 3.86 9.98 4.33
CA LEU A 154 2.57 9.31 4.14
C LEU A 154 2.21 8.56 5.41
N SER A 155 0.92 8.37 5.68
CA SER A 155 0.45 7.59 6.81
C SER A 155 0.74 6.10 6.61
N LYS A 156 -0.10 5.41 5.91
CA LYS A 156 0.00 3.99 5.58
C LYS A 156 -0.38 3.80 4.12
N ILE A 157 0.13 2.75 3.50
CA ILE A 157 -0.37 2.32 2.20
C ILE A 157 -1.59 1.46 2.48
N LYS A 158 -2.78 1.97 2.16
CA LYS A 158 -4.03 1.22 2.25
C LYS A 158 -4.41 0.71 0.86
N PHE A 159 -4.83 -0.54 0.78
CA PHE A 159 -5.39 -1.16 -0.42
C PHE A 159 -6.92 -1.27 -0.36
N GLU A 160 -7.57 -0.46 0.48
CA GLU A 160 -9.03 -0.47 0.60
C GLU A 160 -9.69 0.13 -0.65
N GLU A 161 -10.88 -0.37 -1.00
CA GLU A 161 -11.69 0.11 -2.13
C GLU A 161 -11.96 1.63 -2.08
N ASP A 162 -12.01 2.20 -0.87
CA ASP A 162 -12.22 3.64 -0.63
C ASP A 162 -10.92 4.47 -0.70
N SER A 163 -9.82 3.93 -1.21
CA SER A 163 -8.60 4.73 -1.34
C SER A 163 -8.73 5.73 -2.49
N PHE A 164 -8.16 6.94 -2.32
CA PHE A 164 -8.10 7.96 -3.38
C PHE A 164 -7.62 7.42 -4.73
N PHE A 165 -6.77 6.40 -4.73
CA PHE A 165 -6.22 5.80 -5.94
C PHE A 165 -7.16 4.76 -6.59
N SER A 166 -8.12 4.18 -5.86
CA SER A 166 -9.10 3.26 -6.44
C SER A 166 -10.05 3.95 -7.41
N ASP A 167 -10.37 5.22 -7.13
CA ASP A 167 -11.27 6.02 -7.95
C ASP A 167 -10.62 6.58 -9.23
N LEU A 168 -9.32 6.35 -9.42
CA LEU A 168 -8.55 6.80 -10.57
C LEU A 168 -8.20 5.60 -11.47
N PRO A 169 -9.05 5.25 -12.43
CA PRO A 169 -8.85 4.06 -13.25
C PRO A 169 -7.56 4.11 -14.06
N ASN A 170 -7.20 5.27 -14.59
CA ASN A 170 -5.99 5.47 -15.37
C ASN A 170 -5.08 6.42 -14.59
N LEU A 171 -4.06 5.87 -13.93
CA LEU A 171 -3.19 6.63 -13.02
C LEU A 171 -1.72 6.40 -13.33
N GLY A 172 -1.02 7.47 -13.68
CA GLY A 172 0.44 7.55 -13.66
C GLY A 172 0.93 8.26 -12.40
N LEU A 173 1.90 7.68 -11.72
CA LEU A 173 2.61 8.31 -10.59
C LEU A 173 4.10 8.29 -10.83
N ASP A 174 4.74 9.44 -10.62
CA ASP A 174 6.19 9.61 -10.59
C ASP A 174 6.58 10.35 -9.30
N LEU A 175 7.42 9.71 -8.46
CA LEU A 175 7.82 10.26 -7.17
C LEU A 175 9.33 10.32 -7.06
N GLU A 176 9.85 11.53 -6.89
CA GLU A 176 11.26 11.85 -6.74
C GLU A 176 11.47 12.77 -5.53
N VAL A 177 11.69 12.21 -4.34
CA VAL A 177 11.95 12.98 -3.12
C VAL A 177 13.26 12.51 -2.46
N ASP A 178 13.90 13.40 -1.71
CA ASP A 178 15.12 13.01 -0.97
C ASP A 178 14.82 12.06 0.17
N GLN A 179 13.68 12.25 0.84
CA GLN A 179 13.25 11.45 1.98
C GLN A 179 11.75 11.13 1.87
N LEU A 180 11.43 9.85 1.96
CA LEU A 180 10.07 9.35 2.08
C LEU A 180 9.89 8.70 3.44
N PHE A 181 8.82 9.09 4.14
CA PHE A 181 8.39 8.43 5.35
C PHE A 181 7.06 7.73 5.08
N ILE A 182 6.96 6.46 5.39
CA ILE A 182 5.71 5.69 5.36
C ILE A 182 5.51 5.16 6.77
N SER A 183 4.49 5.62 7.47
CA SER A 183 4.34 5.41 8.92
C SER A 183 5.60 5.83 9.67
N ASP A 184 6.30 4.91 10.32
CA ASP A 184 7.54 5.13 11.06
C ASP A 184 8.80 4.78 10.27
N SER A 185 8.66 4.21 9.06
CA SER A 185 9.77 3.82 8.21
C SER A 185 10.28 5.00 7.40
N LYS A 186 11.61 5.16 7.33
CA LYS A 186 12.27 6.23 6.57
C LYS A 186 13.08 5.64 5.42
N PHE A 187 12.88 6.19 4.23
CA PHE A 187 13.58 5.81 3.01
C PHE A 187 14.30 7.01 2.41
N ILE A 188 15.50 6.79 1.88
CA ILE A 188 16.35 7.82 1.28
C ILE A 188 16.34 7.64 -0.23
N SER A 189 16.11 8.74 -0.95
CA SER A 189 16.06 8.79 -2.41
C SER A 189 15.24 7.64 -3.00
N PRO A 190 13.98 7.46 -2.55
CA PRO A 190 13.11 6.42 -3.07
C PRO A 190 12.88 6.66 -4.56
N LYS A 191 12.64 5.57 -5.30
CA LYS A 191 12.20 5.64 -6.69
C LYS A 191 10.86 4.93 -6.78
N ILE A 192 9.82 5.68 -7.10
CA ILE A 192 8.47 5.15 -7.30
C ILE A 192 7.94 5.70 -8.60
N ASN A 193 7.69 4.82 -9.53
CA ASN A 193 7.06 5.13 -10.81
C ASN A 193 6.11 4.00 -11.18
N PHE A 194 4.88 4.34 -11.52
CA PHE A 194 3.95 3.36 -12.04
C PHE A 194 2.94 3.97 -13.01
N LEU A 195 2.42 3.12 -13.86
CA LEU A 195 1.27 3.38 -14.72
C LEU A 195 0.25 2.28 -14.47
N LYS A 196 -0.94 2.66 -14.05
CA LYS A 196 -2.12 1.81 -13.86
C LYS A 196 -3.11 2.12 -14.96
N ASP A 197 -3.66 1.10 -15.60
CA ASP A 197 -4.81 1.19 -16.49
C ASP A 197 -5.91 0.28 -15.94
N SER A 198 -7.06 0.89 -15.62
CA SER A 198 -8.17 0.22 -14.96
C SER A 198 -7.71 -0.49 -13.67
N ASP A 199 -7.80 -1.80 -13.58
CA ASP A 199 -7.45 -2.58 -12.38
C ASP A 199 -6.03 -3.16 -12.42
N GLU A 200 -5.24 -2.86 -13.49
CA GLU A 200 -3.94 -3.46 -13.69
C GLU A 200 -2.81 -2.44 -13.77
N PHE A 201 -1.65 -2.79 -13.24
CA PHE A 201 -0.43 -2.05 -13.52
C PHE A 201 0.10 -2.42 -14.92
N GLU A 202 0.22 -1.43 -15.79
CA GLU A 202 0.97 -1.59 -17.05
C GLU A 202 2.47 -1.61 -16.79
N SER A 203 2.92 -0.73 -15.89
CA SER A 203 4.28 -0.71 -15.40
C SER A 203 4.30 -0.36 -13.91
N LEU A 204 5.26 -0.92 -13.18
CA LEU A 204 5.47 -0.61 -11.77
C LEU A 204 6.96 -0.73 -11.47
N PHE A 205 7.52 0.32 -10.91
CA PHE A 205 8.85 0.30 -10.33
C PHE A 205 8.84 1.01 -8.99
N VAL A 206 9.17 0.28 -7.94
CA VAL A 206 9.32 0.80 -6.57
C VAL A 206 10.67 0.34 -6.05
N GLU A 207 11.50 1.28 -5.61
CA GLU A 207 12.74 1.00 -4.90
C GLU A 207 12.81 1.88 -3.65
N LEU A 208 12.78 1.24 -2.49
CA LEU A 208 12.83 1.87 -1.18
C LEU A 208 14.10 1.42 -0.46
N LYS A 209 14.93 2.38 -0.03
CA LYS A 209 16.17 2.15 0.71
C LYS A 209 16.12 2.86 2.04
N GLY A 210 15.96 2.11 3.12
CA GLY A 210 16.08 2.58 4.50
C GLY A 210 17.51 2.36 5.03
N ASP A 211 17.71 2.57 6.33
CA ASP A 211 19.02 2.39 6.96
C ASP A 211 19.49 0.92 6.90
N LYS A 212 18.57 -0.03 7.04
CA LYS A 212 18.83 -1.48 7.02
C LYS A 212 17.91 -2.23 6.07
N ASP A 213 16.83 -1.60 5.65
CA ASP A 213 15.76 -2.17 4.87
C ASP A 213 15.95 -1.80 3.40
N TYR A 214 15.70 -2.77 2.55
CA TYR A 214 15.65 -2.59 1.12
C TYR A 214 14.44 -3.33 0.57
N HIS A 215 13.62 -2.61 -0.18
CA HIS A 215 12.46 -3.19 -0.83
C HIS A 215 12.43 -2.76 -2.30
N LYS A 216 12.20 -3.71 -3.17
CA LYS A 216 12.07 -3.47 -4.61
C LYS A 216 10.88 -4.23 -5.16
N ILE A 217 10.04 -3.54 -5.90
CA ILE A 217 8.93 -4.13 -6.64
C ILE A 217 9.02 -3.63 -8.06
N ARG A 218 8.80 -4.50 -9.03
CA ARG A 218 8.71 -4.11 -10.43
C ARG A 218 7.79 -5.03 -11.20
N ILE A 219 7.18 -4.48 -12.24
CA ILE A 219 6.54 -5.20 -13.32
C ILE A 219 7.29 -4.82 -14.59
N ASP A 220 7.83 -5.81 -15.28
CA ASP A 220 8.51 -5.67 -16.56
C ASP A 220 7.66 -6.39 -17.63
N GLU A 221 7.71 -5.93 -18.87
CA GLU A 221 7.10 -6.63 -20.00
C GLU A 221 8.20 -7.34 -20.79
N GLU A 222 8.10 -8.67 -20.91
CA GLU A 222 9.01 -9.52 -21.67
C GLU A 222 8.20 -10.40 -22.63
N GLN A 223 8.43 -10.27 -23.94
CA GLN A 223 7.83 -11.14 -24.97
C GLN A 223 6.30 -11.32 -24.85
N ASN A 224 5.58 -10.25 -24.59
CA ASN A 224 4.13 -10.21 -24.31
C ASN A 224 3.69 -10.82 -22.97
N ASN A 225 4.60 -11.09 -22.06
CA ASN A 225 4.28 -11.48 -20.68
C ASN A 225 4.62 -10.36 -19.73
N LYS A 226 3.79 -10.11 -18.73
CA LYS A 226 4.11 -9.25 -17.60
C LYS A 226 4.85 -10.06 -16.54
N ILE A 227 6.06 -9.64 -16.20
CA ILE A 227 6.90 -10.28 -15.19
C ILE A 227 6.85 -9.44 -13.92
N PHE A 228 6.27 -10.01 -12.87
CA PHE A 228 6.27 -9.42 -11.54
C PHE A 228 7.50 -9.85 -10.76
N PHE A 229 8.12 -8.91 -10.08
CA PHE A 229 9.26 -9.17 -9.21
C PHE A 229 9.16 -8.34 -7.92
N LEU A 230 9.32 -9.00 -6.79
CA LEU A 230 9.45 -8.38 -5.47
C LEU A 230 10.70 -8.92 -4.77
N GLU A 231 11.48 -8.03 -4.19
CA GLU A 231 12.62 -8.36 -3.34
C GLU A 231 12.61 -7.46 -2.10
N SER A 232 12.74 -8.09 -0.93
CA SER A 232 12.89 -7.42 0.34
C SER A 232 13.96 -8.15 1.17
N ASN A 233 14.94 -7.41 1.70
CA ASN A 233 15.90 -7.96 2.65
C ASN A 233 15.38 -7.99 4.08
N TYR A 234 14.23 -7.34 4.34
CA TYR A 234 13.58 -7.28 5.63
C TYR A 234 12.06 -7.42 5.48
N ALA A 235 11.59 -8.65 5.41
CA ALA A 235 10.17 -8.97 5.19
C ALA A 235 9.22 -8.33 6.21
N PRO A 236 9.51 -8.31 7.54
CA PRO A 236 8.65 -7.64 8.51
C PRO A 236 8.43 -6.16 8.19
N GLY A 237 9.50 -5.45 7.83
CA GLY A 237 9.42 -4.05 7.42
C GLY A 237 8.57 -3.85 6.17
N PHE A 238 8.72 -4.74 5.19
CA PHE A 238 7.91 -4.72 3.98
C PHE A 238 6.40 -4.87 4.28
N PHE A 239 6.01 -5.88 5.03
CA PHE A 239 4.60 -6.10 5.37
C PHE A 239 4.01 -4.98 6.23
N LYS A 240 4.84 -4.39 7.11
CA LYS A 240 4.42 -3.25 7.94
C LYS A 240 4.06 -2.01 7.12
N LEU A 241 4.62 -1.81 5.91
CA LEU A 241 4.21 -0.72 5.02
C LEU A 241 2.72 -0.79 4.66
N PHE A 242 2.16 -2.00 4.63
CA PHE A 242 0.76 -2.31 4.32
C PHE A 242 -0.08 -2.61 5.57
N ASP A 243 0.40 -2.27 6.77
CA ASP A 243 -0.27 -2.53 8.05
C ASP A 243 -0.48 -4.02 8.36
N ILE A 244 0.33 -4.90 7.78
CA ILE A 244 0.28 -6.35 8.00
C ILE A 244 1.33 -6.73 9.06
N ASP A 245 0.87 -7.23 10.21
CA ASP A 245 1.72 -7.73 11.29
C ASP A 245 1.74 -9.26 11.31
N LEU A 246 2.75 -9.84 10.68
CA LEU A 246 2.93 -11.30 10.59
C LEU A 246 3.57 -11.93 11.82
N LYS A 247 3.84 -11.16 12.90
CA LYS A 247 4.57 -11.65 14.09
C LYS A 247 5.91 -12.31 13.78
N ILE A 248 6.59 -11.80 12.76
CA ILE A 248 7.96 -12.18 12.39
C ILE A 248 8.93 -11.04 12.72
N ASN A 249 10.15 -11.37 13.13
CA ASN A 249 11.15 -10.39 13.52
C ASN A 249 12.21 -10.15 12.44
N THR A 250 12.55 -11.17 11.68
CA THR A 250 13.55 -11.11 10.61
C THR A 250 13.06 -11.87 9.39
N GLY A 251 13.82 -11.82 8.33
CA GLY A 251 13.64 -12.61 7.13
C GLY A 251 13.68 -11.76 5.88
N SER A 252 14.14 -12.38 4.80
CA SER A 252 14.12 -11.81 3.46
C SER A 252 13.07 -12.51 2.60
N LEU A 253 12.56 -11.78 1.59
CA LEU A 253 11.50 -12.28 0.72
C LEU A 253 11.85 -11.96 -0.74
N LYS A 254 11.65 -12.93 -1.62
CA LYS A 254 11.68 -12.77 -3.07
C LYS A 254 10.45 -13.43 -3.67
N ILE A 255 9.76 -12.69 -4.52
CA ILE A 255 8.63 -13.20 -5.29
C ILE A 255 8.91 -12.93 -6.75
N LYS A 256 8.78 -13.93 -7.59
CA LYS A 256 8.83 -13.80 -9.03
C LYS A 256 7.60 -14.47 -9.62
N GLY A 257 6.92 -13.80 -10.54
CA GLY A 257 5.78 -14.35 -11.24
C GLY A 257 5.64 -13.81 -12.64
N GLU A 258 4.80 -14.44 -13.40
CA GLU A 258 4.48 -14.05 -14.76
C GLU A 258 2.97 -14.10 -15.00
N LYS A 259 2.52 -13.27 -15.92
CA LYS A 259 1.17 -13.24 -16.44
C LYS A 259 1.23 -13.17 -17.96
N GLU A 260 0.63 -14.12 -18.61
CA GLU A 260 0.47 -14.08 -20.07
C GLU A 260 -0.53 -12.99 -20.48
N THR A 261 -0.31 -12.32 -21.61
CA THR A 261 -1.12 -11.19 -22.09
C THR A 261 -2.62 -11.47 -22.15
N ASN A 262 -3.01 -12.72 -22.43
CA ASN A 262 -4.42 -13.12 -22.54
C ASN A 262 -4.96 -13.81 -21.27
N SER A 263 -4.21 -13.80 -20.17
CA SER A 263 -4.59 -14.39 -18.90
C SER A 263 -4.92 -13.32 -17.88
N SER A 264 -5.86 -13.57 -16.99
CA SER A 264 -6.08 -12.79 -15.77
C SER A 264 -5.27 -13.32 -14.58
N GLU A 265 -4.46 -14.37 -14.78
CA GLU A 265 -3.79 -15.10 -13.72
C GLU A 265 -2.28 -14.82 -13.70
N TYR A 266 -1.77 -14.40 -12.53
CA TYR A 266 -0.34 -14.36 -12.23
C TYR A 266 0.06 -15.68 -11.57
N LYS A 267 1.14 -16.30 -12.06
CA LYS A 267 1.74 -17.51 -11.49
C LYS A 267 3.19 -17.28 -11.17
N GLY A 268 3.68 -17.89 -10.10
CA GLY A 268 5.07 -17.71 -9.78
C GLY A 268 5.58 -18.44 -8.55
N LEU A 269 6.72 -17.97 -8.08
CA LEU A 269 7.46 -18.54 -6.98
C LEU A 269 7.64 -17.52 -5.87
N ILE A 270 7.52 -17.99 -4.64
CA ILE A 270 7.86 -17.28 -3.42
C ILE A 270 9.07 -17.98 -2.81
N ALA A 271 10.11 -17.20 -2.50
CA ALA A 271 11.27 -17.67 -1.78
C ALA A 271 11.55 -16.74 -0.60
N GLY A 272 11.83 -17.30 0.56
CA GLY A 272 12.16 -16.54 1.75
C GLY A 272 13.27 -17.20 2.55
N LYS A 273 13.99 -16.39 3.35
CA LYS A 273 15.10 -16.88 4.17
C LYS A 273 15.13 -16.23 5.54
N ASP A 274 15.65 -16.97 6.52
CA ASP A 274 16.02 -16.50 7.84
C ASP A 274 14.87 -15.81 8.61
N PHE A 275 13.67 -16.39 8.53
CA PHE A 275 12.50 -15.93 9.28
C PHE A 275 12.59 -16.35 10.74
N VAL A 276 12.28 -15.43 11.66
CA VAL A 276 12.11 -15.71 13.09
C VAL A 276 10.68 -15.40 13.47
N PHE A 277 9.91 -16.41 13.79
CA PHE A 277 8.55 -16.30 14.31
C PHE A 277 8.58 -16.10 15.82
N LEU A 278 8.05 -14.95 16.28
CA LEU A 278 8.09 -14.57 17.70
C LEU A 278 6.88 -15.10 18.50
N ASP A 279 5.72 -15.07 17.88
CA ASP A 279 4.46 -15.44 18.52
C ASP A 279 3.61 -16.19 17.49
N ALA A 280 3.62 -17.50 17.63
CA ALA A 280 2.88 -18.37 16.75
C ALA A 280 2.05 -19.34 17.61
N PRO A 281 0.82 -18.94 18.02
CA PRO A 281 -0.05 -19.77 18.86
C PRO A 281 -0.20 -21.18 18.35
N PHE A 282 -0.36 -21.35 17.03
CA PHE A 282 -0.46 -22.68 16.40
C PHE A 282 0.81 -23.53 16.61
N LEU A 283 2.01 -22.92 16.61
CA LEU A 283 3.24 -23.63 16.94
C LEU A 283 3.33 -23.98 18.43
N ALA A 284 2.85 -23.11 19.30
CA ALA A 284 2.81 -23.38 20.75
C ALA A 284 1.91 -24.58 21.07
N ASP A 285 0.75 -24.67 20.45
CA ASP A 285 -0.16 -25.80 20.60
C ASP A 285 0.46 -27.09 20.06
N PHE A 286 1.07 -27.06 18.88
CA PHE A 286 1.81 -28.17 18.30
C PHE A 286 2.93 -28.66 19.26
N ILE A 287 3.75 -27.73 19.75
CA ILE A 287 4.84 -27.98 20.68
C ILE A 287 4.33 -28.69 21.97
N SER A 288 3.18 -28.21 22.46
CA SER A 288 2.51 -28.78 23.64
C SER A 288 2.01 -30.20 23.38
N LEU A 289 1.34 -30.44 22.27
CA LEU A 289 0.82 -31.76 21.87
C LEU A 289 1.92 -32.82 21.79
N PHE A 290 3.09 -32.48 21.30
CA PHE A 290 4.21 -33.37 21.10
C PHE A 290 5.24 -33.36 22.24
N SER A 291 4.94 -32.64 23.34
CA SER A 291 5.81 -32.53 24.53
C SER A 291 7.24 -32.04 24.19
N LEU A 292 7.39 -31.20 23.20
CA LEU A 292 8.68 -30.67 22.71
C LEU A 292 9.18 -29.51 23.59
N LYS A 293 9.51 -29.83 24.86
CA LYS A 293 9.87 -28.82 25.89
C LYS A 293 11.01 -27.87 25.47
N GLY A 294 12.02 -28.37 24.77
CA GLY A 294 13.14 -27.56 24.29
C GLY A 294 12.71 -26.51 23.27
N LEU A 295 11.74 -26.85 22.42
CA LEU A 295 11.19 -25.95 21.42
C LEU A 295 10.26 -24.90 22.05
N ALA A 296 9.49 -25.32 23.08
CA ALA A 296 8.67 -24.40 23.86
C ALA A 296 9.51 -23.30 24.54
N GLN A 297 10.70 -23.66 25.02
CA GLN A 297 11.61 -22.70 25.63
C GLN A 297 12.18 -21.72 24.57
N LYS A 298 12.59 -22.24 23.41
CA LYS A 298 13.07 -21.38 22.31
C LYS A 298 12.02 -20.39 21.82
N LEU A 299 10.76 -20.82 21.68
CA LEU A 299 9.66 -19.92 21.29
C LEU A 299 9.49 -18.77 22.28
N LYS A 300 9.68 -19.04 23.58
CA LYS A 300 9.62 -18.01 24.63
C LYS A 300 10.85 -17.09 24.67
N ASP A 301 12.03 -17.65 24.39
CA ASP A 301 13.31 -16.93 24.56
C ASP A 301 13.71 -16.07 23.35
N GLY A 302 13.12 -16.28 22.18
CA GLY A 302 13.50 -15.49 21.02
C GLY A 302 12.85 -15.89 19.69
N GLY A 303 11.94 -16.87 19.73
CA GLY A 303 11.22 -17.32 18.55
C GLY A 303 11.82 -18.58 17.91
N ILE A 304 11.15 -19.06 16.87
CA ILE A 304 11.57 -20.22 16.08
C ILE A 304 12.13 -19.74 14.75
N ILE A 305 13.32 -20.24 14.42
CA ILE A 305 14.04 -19.88 13.20
C ILE A 305 13.65 -20.83 12.07
N PHE A 306 13.27 -20.25 10.94
CA PHE A 306 13.07 -20.94 9.68
C PHE A 306 14.07 -20.42 8.65
N GLU A 307 14.90 -21.32 8.13
CA GLU A 307 16.02 -21.01 7.25
C GLU A 307 15.56 -20.72 5.83
N ASP A 308 14.59 -21.50 5.34
CA ASP A 308 14.10 -21.42 3.96
C ASP A 308 12.56 -21.50 3.92
N LEU A 309 11.98 -20.68 3.06
CA LEU A 309 10.61 -20.76 2.59
C LEU A 309 10.63 -20.89 1.06
N ASN A 310 9.94 -21.87 0.53
CA ASN A 310 9.69 -21.99 -0.90
C ASN A 310 8.21 -22.33 -1.12
N ALA A 311 7.57 -21.64 -2.06
CA ALA A 311 6.19 -21.89 -2.43
C ALA A 311 5.95 -21.49 -3.89
N LYS A 312 4.92 -22.08 -4.49
CA LYS A 312 4.32 -21.57 -5.72
C LYS A 312 3.11 -20.72 -5.37
N TYR A 313 2.76 -19.79 -6.22
CA TYR A 313 1.52 -19.05 -6.07
C TYR A 313 0.78 -18.87 -7.41
N GLU A 314 -0.51 -18.74 -7.30
CA GLU A 314 -1.44 -18.34 -8.36
C GLU A 314 -2.31 -17.22 -7.81
N PHE A 315 -2.41 -16.12 -8.55
CA PHE A 315 -3.25 -14.99 -8.17
C PHE A 315 -4.18 -14.61 -9.33
N SER A 316 -5.47 -14.65 -9.11
CA SER A 316 -6.48 -14.22 -10.06
C SER A 316 -7.79 -13.86 -9.35
N ASN A 317 -8.53 -12.90 -9.89
CA ASN A 317 -9.86 -12.51 -9.40
C ASN A 317 -9.91 -12.30 -7.87
N GLY A 318 -8.98 -11.50 -7.33
CA GLY A 318 -8.90 -11.21 -5.91
C GLY A 318 -8.53 -12.41 -5.01
N LYS A 319 -8.19 -13.59 -5.58
CA LYS A 319 -7.81 -14.80 -4.83
C LYS A 319 -6.34 -15.15 -5.01
N LEU A 320 -5.63 -15.26 -3.90
CA LEU A 320 -4.26 -15.74 -3.83
C LEU A 320 -4.28 -17.19 -3.37
N ARG A 321 -3.76 -18.10 -4.20
CA ARG A 321 -3.51 -19.49 -3.86
C ARG A 321 -2.00 -19.69 -3.67
N ILE A 322 -1.61 -20.22 -2.53
CA ILE A 322 -0.22 -20.60 -2.24
C ILE A 322 -0.21 -22.14 -2.21
N ILE A 323 0.61 -22.75 -3.03
CA ILE A 323 0.63 -24.19 -3.25
C ILE A 323 2.07 -24.74 -3.18
N ASP A 324 2.20 -26.00 -2.90
CA ASP A 324 3.49 -26.69 -2.77
C ASP A 324 4.47 -25.97 -1.84
N SER A 325 3.96 -25.40 -0.74
CA SER A 325 4.79 -24.61 0.16
C SER A 325 5.55 -25.48 1.13
N LEU A 326 6.81 -25.13 1.34
CA LEU A 326 7.68 -25.74 2.34
C LEU A 326 8.43 -24.65 3.09
N ILE A 327 8.22 -24.59 4.40
CA ILE A 327 9.05 -23.82 5.32
C ILE A 327 9.96 -24.81 6.06
N LYS A 328 11.27 -24.58 6.00
CA LYS A 328 12.28 -25.42 6.62
C LYS A 328 13.04 -24.66 7.69
N GLY A 329 13.08 -25.21 8.88
CA GLY A 329 13.90 -24.72 10.00
C GLY A 329 14.74 -25.82 10.61
N SER A 330 15.62 -25.44 11.54
CA SER A 330 16.50 -26.37 12.26
C SER A 330 15.75 -27.34 13.16
N GLU A 331 14.59 -26.98 13.65
CA GLU A 331 13.76 -27.76 14.56
C GLU A 331 12.51 -28.35 13.93
N LEU A 332 11.90 -27.58 13.03
CA LEU A 332 10.61 -27.89 12.40
C LEU A 332 10.62 -27.64 10.90
N GLY A 333 9.82 -28.43 10.19
CA GLY A 333 9.37 -28.14 8.84
C GLY A 333 7.86 -28.01 8.78
N ILE A 334 7.38 -27.11 7.94
CA ILE A 334 5.95 -26.90 7.72
C ILE A 334 5.71 -26.98 6.22
N GLN A 335 4.82 -27.87 5.83
CA GLN A 335 4.28 -27.91 4.47
C GLN A 335 2.84 -27.45 4.52
N PHE A 336 2.42 -26.61 3.59
CA PHE A 336 1.04 -26.12 3.57
C PHE A 336 0.60 -25.66 2.18
N ASP A 337 -0.70 -25.68 1.98
CA ASP A 337 -1.40 -24.99 0.89
C ASP A 337 -2.36 -23.98 1.51
N SER A 338 -2.49 -22.81 0.88
CA SER A 338 -3.31 -21.73 1.39
C SER A 338 -4.14 -21.09 0.28
N VAL A 339 -5.35 -20.67 0.63
CA VAL A 339 -6.21 -19.86 -0.22
C VAL A 339 -6.61 -18.63 0.58
N VAL A 340 -6.32 -17.44 0.03
CA VAL A 340 -6.66 -16.15 0.63
C VAL A 340 -7.51 -15.38 -0.36
N GLY A 341 -8.72 -15.01 0.04
CA GLY A 341 -9.55 -14.07 -0.70
C GLY A 341 -9.27 -12.67 -0.19
N LEU A 342 -8.86 -11.77 -1.07
CA LEU A 342 -8.53 -10.40 -0.69
C LEU A 342 -9.78 -9.50 -0.59
N GLU A 343 -10.83 -9.87 -1.31
CA GLU A 343 -12.09 -9.11 -1.36
C GLU A 343 -13.17 -9.68 -0.42
N ASP A 344 -13.21 -11.00 -0.25
CA ASP A 344 -14.26 -11.71 0.50
C ASP A 344 -13.84 -12.15 1.92
N ASP A 345 -12.71 -11.63 2.41
CA ASP A 345 -12.14 -11.93 3.74
C ASP A 345 -11.99 -13.45 4.02
N TYR A 346 -11.85 -14.23 2.95
CA TYR A 346 -11.72 -15.68 3.01
C TYR A 346 -10.28 -16.10 3.29
N PHE A 347 -10.10 -17.02 4.23
CA PHE A 347 -8.81 -17.61 4.54
C PHE A 347 -8.95 -19.10 4.86
N LEU A 348 -8.18 -19.93 4.16
CA LEU A 348 -8.05 -21.35 4.43
C LEU A 348 -6.61 -21.78 4.22
N THR A 349 -6.01 -22.37 5.23
CA THR A 349 -4.69 -22.99 5.14
C THR A 349 -4.77 -24.43 5.69
N THR A 350 -4.25 -25.37 4.94
CA THR A 350 -4.12 -26.77 5.36
C THR A 350 -2.68 -27.20 5.21
N GLY A 351 -2.19 -28.02 6.14
CA GLY A 351 -0.80 -28.41 6.06
C GLY A 351 -0.40 -29.48 7.09
N SER A 352 0.91 -29.66 7.17
CA SER A 352 1.54 -30.58 8.11
C SER A 352 2.78 -29.94 8.75
N ILE A 353 2.94 -30.15 10.03
CA ILE A 353 4.15 -29.79 10.79
C ILE A 353 4.90 -31.08 11.12
N ILE A 354 6.20 -31.08 10.86
CA ILE A 354 7.10 -32.20 11.09
C ILE A 354 8.38 -31.76 11.78
N PRO A 355 8.94 -32.53 12.69
CA PRO A 355 10.26 -32.28 13.26
C PRO A 355 11.36 -32.29 12.18
N ALA A 356 12.36 -31.41 12.30
CA ALA A 356 13.39 -31.22 11.26
C ALA A 356 14.27 -32.47 11.06
N TYR A 357 14.52 -33.24 12.08
CA TYR A 357 15.26 -34.52 11.94
C TYR A 357 14.60 -35.47 10.92
N THR A 358 13.30 -35.41 10.81
CA THR A 358 12.50 -36.15 9.83
C THR A 358 12.74 -35.66 8.40
N ILE A 359 12.78 -34.36 8.19
CA ILE A 359 13.05 -33.77 6.88
C ILE A 359 14.44 -34.12 6.39
N ASN A 360 15.46 -33.99 7.26
CA ASN A 360 16.84 -34.28 6.90
C ASN A 360 17.04 -35.77 6.56
N THR A 361 16.38 -36.69 7.27
CA THR A 361 16.41 -38.10 6.94
C THR A 361 15.70 -38.45 5.65
N LEU A 362 14.61 -37.74 5.33
CA LEU A 362 13.91 -37.90 4.07
C LEU A 362 14.79 -37.41 2.89
N LEU A 363 15.33 -36.20 2.96
CA LEU A 363 16.16 -35.65 1.90
C LEU A 363 17.43 -36.42 1.61
N THR A 364 18.04 -37.02 2.61
CA THR A 364 19.26 -37.82 2.43
C THR A 364 19.02 -39.24 1.86
N LYS A 365 17.80 -39.75 2.00
CA LYS A 365 17.43 -41.11 1.53
C LYS A 365 16.85 -41.11 0.10
N PHE A 366 16.61 -39.91 -0.47
CA PHE A 366 15.96 -39.77 -1.80
C PHE A 366 16.90 -39.09 -2.80
N PRO A 367 17.50 -39.79 -3.72
CA PRO A 367 18.00 -39.16 -4.92
C PRO A 367 16.82 -38.61 -5.73
N ILE A 368 16.98 -37.42 -6.26
CA ILE A 368 16.03 -36.69 -7.09
C ILE A 368 15.77 -37.46 -8.41
N VAL A 369 15.10 -38.57 -8.37
CA VAL A 369 14.55 -39.25 -9.53
C VAL A 369 13.45 -40.23 -9.09
N GLY A 370 12.23 -39.91 -9.38
CA GLY A 370 11.12 -40.68 -9.92
C GLY A 370 10.76 -42.07 -9.41
N GLU A 371 11.27 -42.56 -8.28
CA GLU A 371 10.85 -43.87 -7.74
C GLU A 371 10.47 -43.77 -6.28
N ILE A 372 9.29 -44.25 -5.98
CA ILE A 372 8.68 -44.38 -4.66
C ILE A 372 9.59 -45.15 -3.75
N ILE A 373 10.08 -44.54 -2.69
CA ILE A 373 10.86 -45.25 -1.67
C ILE A 373 10.00 -45.70 -0.53
N THR A 374 9.79 -46.95 -0.52
CA THR A 374 9.45 -47.73 0.68
C THR A 374 10.73 -48.13 1.39
N ALA A 375 11.30 -47.27 2.26
CA ALA A 375 12.35 -47.73 3.17
C ALA A 375 12.54 -46.77 4.34
N GLY A 376 11.79 -46.91 5.35
CA GLY A 376 12.15 -46.62 6.74
C GLY A 376 11.88 -47.86 7.54
N SER A 377 12.78 -48.22 8.43
CA SER A 377 12.52 -49.33 9.37
C SER A 377 11.24 -49.02 10.15
N PRO A 378 10.40 -50.00 10.46
CA PRO A 378 9.15 -49.82 11.19
C PRO A 378 9.28 -49.19 12.57
N GLU A 379 10.50 -49.00 13.06
CA GLU A 379 10.80 -48.49 14.40
C GLU A 379 11.01 -46.95 14.46
N ASP A 380 11.22 -46.31 13.34
CA ASP A 380 11.38 -44.84 13.27
C ASP A 380 10.04 -44.21 12.84
N GLY A 381 9.07 -44.15 13.74
CA GLY A 381 7.78 -43.51 13.51
C GLY A 381 7.97 -42.02 13.20
N LEU A 382 7.58 -41.58 12.00
CA LEU A 382 7.45 -40.17 11.65
C LEU A 382 6.35 -39.56 12.51
N ILE A 383 6.72 -38.67 13.42
CA ILE A 383 5.78 -37.93 14.26
C ILE A 383 5.53 -36.60 13.61
N GLY A 384 4.29 -36.30 13.25
CA GLY A 384 3.86 -35.03 12.70
C GLY A 384 2.41 -34.72 13.04
N ALA A 385 1.95 -33.54 12.74
CA ALA A 385 0.53 -33.19 12.83
C ALA A 385 0.06 -32.50 11.57
N LYS A 386 -1.12 -32.89 11.11
CA LYS A 386 -1.88 -32.11 10.15
C LYS A 386 -2.57 -30.95 10.88
N PHE A 387 -2.64 -29.82 10.23
CA PHE A 387 -3.38 -28.67 10.73
C PHE A 387 -4.28 -28.10 9.65
N LYS A 388 -5.33 -27.44 10.08
CA LYS A 388 -6.20 -26.60 9.28
C LYS A 388 -6.40 -25.29 10.02
N VAL A 389 -6.22 -24.18 9.33
CA VAL A 389 -6.55 -22.84 9.81
C VAL A 389 -7.57 -22.27 8.84
N GLU A 390 -8.70 -21.83 9.34
CA GLU A 390 -9.73 -21.18 8.56
C GLU A 390 -10.25 -19.94 9.28
N LYS A 391 -10.75 -18.97 8.52
CA LYS A 391 -11.40 -17.80 9.08
C LYS A 391 -12.91 -18.00 8.99
N ASN A 392 -13.57 -17.97 10.16
CA ASN A 392 -15.01 -18.06 10.30
C ASN A 392 -15.50 -16.87 11.12
N ASP A 393 -16.47 -16.11 10.59
CA ASP A 393 -17.08 -14.95 11.26
C ASP A 393 -16.07 -13.92 11.80
N GLY A 394 -14.97 -13.72 11.07
CA GLY A 394 -13.90 -12.79 11.45
C GLY A 394 -12.85 -13.35 12.43
N GLU A 395 -13.04 -14.56 12.95
CA GLU A 395 -12.09 -15.22 13.85
C GLU A 395 -11.36 -16.38 13.16
N TYR A 396 -10.09 -16.60 13.55
CA TYR A 396 -9.30 -17.72 13.05
C TYR A 396 -9.53 -18.95 13.92
N GLU A 397 -10.02 -20.02 13.31
CA GLU A 397 -10.15 -21.33 13.93
C GLU A 397 -8.98 -22.24 13.51
N ILE A 398 -8.34 -22.87 14.48
CA ILE A 398 -7.21 -23.77 14.25
C ILE A 398 -7.58 -25.17 14.73
N SER A 399 -7.44 -26.15 13.85
CA SER A 399 -7.65 -27.56 14.19
C SER A 399 -6.42 -28.40 13.89
N TYR A 400 -6.13 -29.38 14.75
CA TYR A 400 -5.01 -30.28 14.63
C TYR A 400 -5.47 -31.74 14.63
N ASN A 401 -4.79 -32.55 13.83
CA ASN A 401 -4.93 -33.99 13.86
C ASN A 401 -3.54 -34.60 14.03
N PRO A 402 -3.20 -35.09 15.23
CA PRO A 402 -1.95 -35.79 15.46
C PRO A 402 -1.89 -37.05 14.59
N ILE A 403 -0.81 -37.22 13.88
CA ILE A 403 -0.61 -38.40 13.04
C ILE A 403 0.60 -39.19 13.60
N SER A 404 0.36 -40.41 14.07
CA SER A 404 1.40 -41.43 14.11
C SER A 404 1.53 -41.96 12.68
N VAL A 405 2.64 -41.68 12.01
CA VAL A 405 2.69 -41.84 10.56
C VAL A 405 3.25 -43.18 10.16
N PHE A 406 2.36 -44.00 9.70
CA PHE A 406 2.58 -44.89 8.57
C PHE A 406 1.51 -44.60 7.50
N VAL A 407 1.58 -43.47 6.82
CA VAL A 407 0.66 -43.19 5.71
C VAL A 407 1.45 -42.86 4.43
N PRO A 408 1.45 -43.79 3.47
CA PRO A 408 2.11 -43.57 2.16
C PRO A 408 1.68 -42.32 1.43
N ASN A 409 0.47 -41.79 1.70
CA ASN A 409 -0.07 -40.59 1.06
C ASN A 409 0.54 -39.28 1.56
N LEU A 410 1.13 -39.21 2.76
CA LEU A 410 1.87 -38.04 3.21
C LEU A 410 3.16 -37.86 2.42
N ILE A 411 3.80 -38.94 2.06
CA ILE A 411 5.03 -38.96 1.26
C ILE A 411 4.73 -38.51 -0.19
N LYS A 412 3.59 -38.93 -0.74
CA LYS A 412 3.17 -38.49 -2.08
C LYS A 412 2.97 -36.96 -2.16
N ASN A 413 2.32 -36.36 -1.15
CA ASN A 413 2.12 -34.91 -1.10
C ASN A 413 3.41 -34.14 -0.81
N PHE A 414 4.44 -34.79 -0.23
CA PHE A 414 5.76 -34.19 -0.01
C PHE A 414 6.67 -34.22 -1.24
N LEU A 415 6.44 -35.19 -2.13
CA LEU A 415 7.32 -35.41 -3.28
C LEU A 415 6.75 -34.89 -4.61
N GLY A 416 5.48 -34.42 -4.62
CA GLY A 416 4.79 -33.98 -5.82
C GLY A 416 4.60 -35.14 -6.81
N ASP A 417 3.40 -35.38 -7.29
CA ASP A 417 3.20 -36.13 -8.53
C ASP A 417 3.73 -35.33 -9.71
#